data_f4a685c83d2492c8d941c0e7b29a3f33
#
_entry.id   f4a685c83d2492c8d941c0e7b29a3f33
#
_cell.length_a   1.000
_cell.length_b   1.000
_cell.length_c   1.000
_cell.angle_alpha   90.00
_cell.angle_beta   90.00
_cell.angle_gamma   90.00
#
_symmetry.space_group_name_H-M   'P 1'
#
loop_
_entity.id
_entity.type
_entity.pdbx_description
1 polymer ?
#
loop_
_entity_poly.entity_id
_entity_poly.type
_entity_poly.pdbx_seq_one_letter_code
_entity_poly.pdbx_strand_id
1 'polypeptide(L)'
;NVSKLSFCDEFINKLPDKYETIIGENGVRLSGGEKQRLSIARAMLKKSSIILLDEATSSLDSETESKIQEALKVLTKDKTTIVIAHRLSTILNSNNIYIIDSGKIVGSGKHEELLKKSELYKHFYERQIQK
;
A
#
# COMPACT_ATOMS: atom_id res chain seq x y z
N ASN A 1 3.77 -1.09 20.82
CA ASN A 1 2.41 -1.08 20.28
C ASN A 1 2.41 -1.01 18.73
N VAL A 2 3.10 -0.04 18.11
CA VAL A 2 3.16 0.11 16.65
C VAL A 2 3.74 -1.12 15.97
N SER A 3 4.77 -1.73 16.55
CA SER A 3 5.41 -2.94 16.01
C SER A 3 4.44 -4.11 15.87
N LYS A 4 3.53 -4.30 16.83
CA LYS A 4 2.47 -5.31 16.77
C LYS A 4 1.44 -4.97 15.69
N LEU A 5 0.99 -3.73 15.62
CA LEU A 5 0.01 -3.26 14.62
C LEU A 5 0.51 -3.36 13.18
N SER A 6 1.82 -3.34 12.98
CA SER A 6 2.47 -3.48 11.68
C SER A 6 3.02 -4.89 11.42
N PHE A 7 2.81 -5.84 12.34
CA PHE A 7 3.37 -7.20 12.31
C PHE A 7 4.91 -7.23 12.19
N CYS A 8 5.58 -6.18 12.66
CA CYS A 8 7.04 -6.12 12.69
C CYS A 8 7.65 -6.97 13.81
N ASP A 9 6.99 -7.08 14.96
CA ASP A 9 7.47 -7.84 16.11
C ASP A 9 7.67 -9.33 15.80
N GLU A 10 6.90 -9.91 14.87
CA GLU A 10 7.03 -11.30 14.45
C GLU A 10 8.41 -11.63 13.88
N PHE A 11 8.96 -10.75 13.04
CA PHE A 11 10.28 -10.98 12.46
C PHE A 11 11.40 -10.37 13.31
N ILE A 12 11.16 -9.21 13.94
CA ILE A 12 12.17 -8.57 14.81
C ILE A 12 12.59 -9.49 15.95
N ASN A 13 11.65 -10.19 16.56
CA ASN A 13 11.94 -11.12 17.65
C ASN A 13 12.78 -12.35 17.22
N LYS A 14 12.88 -12.61 15.91
CA LYS A 14 13.71 -13.68 15.33
C LYS A 14 15.10 -13.21 14.93
N LEU A 15 15.36 -11.91 14.96
CA LEU A 15 16.67 -11.33 14.64
C LEU A 15 17.65 -11.56 15.81
N PRO A 16 18.96 -11.68 15.55
CA PRO A 16 19.97 -11.97 16.58
C PRO A 16 19.91 -11.02 17.78
N ASP A 17 19.89 -9.72 17.52
CA ASP A 17 19.87 -8.67 18.54
C ASP A 17 18.50 -7.96 18.61
N LYS A 18 17.44 -8.61 18.10
CA LYS A 18 16.08 -8.09 18.10
C LYS A 18 16.03 -6.65 17.58
N TYR A 19 15.53 -5.70 18.40
CA TYR A 19 15.42 -4.29 18.03
C TYR A 19 16.76 -3.56 17.87
N GLU A 20 17.85 -4.09 18.43
CA GLU A 20 19.19 -3.55 18.31
C GLU A 20 19.94 -4.08 17.09
N THR A 21 19.32 -4.98 16.33
CA THR A 21 19.92 -5.57 15.13
C THR A 21 20.17 -4.51 14.06
N ILE A 22 21.41 -4.43 13.59
CA ILE A 22 21.76 -3.56 12.47
C ILE A 22 21.23 -4.17 11.17
N ILE A 23 20.45 -3.42 10.41
CA ILE A 23 19.87 -3.82 9.14
C ILE A 23 20.38 -2.94 8.01
N GLY A 24 20.48 -3.47 6.80
CA GLY A 24 20.91 -2.74 5.61
C GLY A 24 22.12 -3.39 4.92
N GLU A 25 22.92 -2.59 4.21
CA GLU A 25 24.07 -3.10 3.43
C GLU A 25 25.14 -3.79 4.29
N ASN A 26 25.39 -3.27 5.50
CA ASN A 26 26.39 -3.79 6.46
C ASN A 26 25.75 -4.62 7.59
N GLY A 27 24.51 -5.08 7.42
CA GLY A 27 23.78 -5.82 8.44
C GLY A 27 22.85 -6.87 7.87
N VAL A 28 21.86 -7.28 8.66
CA VAL A 28 20.88 -8.28 8.24
C VAL A 28 20.02 -7.75 7.10
N ARG A 29 19.84 -8.54 6.05
CA ARG A 29 18.95 -8.21 4.94
C ARG A 29 17.51 -8.61 5.26
N LEU A 30 16.61 -7.65 5.19
CA LEU A 30 15.18 -7.90 5.31
C LEU A 30 14.58 -8.27 3.95
N SER A 31 13.57 -9.15 3.97
CA SER A 31 12.73 -9.44 2.81
C SER A 31 11.92 -8.21 2.37
N GLY A 32 11.34 -8.24 1.15
CA GLY A 32 10.50 -7.15 0.66
C GLY A 32 9.30 -6.86 1.57
N GLY A 33 8.62 -7.91 2.05
CA GLY A 33 7.49 -7.77 2.97
C GLY A 33 7.86 -7.23 4.36
N GLU A 34 9.03 -7.61 4.89
CA GLU A 34 9.54 -7.07 6.16
C GLU A 34 9.89 -5.58 6.03
N LYS A 35 10.55 -5.18 4.93
CA LYS A 35 10.82 -3.77 4.64
C LYS A 35 9.55 -2.95 4.53
N GLN A 36 8.53 -3.48 3.87
CA GLN A 36 7.24 -2.80 3.70
C GLN A 36 6.52 -2.63 5.05
N ARG A 37 6.46 -3.68 5.88
CA ARG A 37 5.89 -3.60 7.24
C ARG A 37 6.64 -2.60 8.12
N LEU A 38 7.96 -2.55 8.03
CA LEU A 38 8.78 -1.56 8.75
C LEU A 38 8.49 -0.12 8.29
N SER A 39 8.29 0.09 6.99
CA SER A 39 7.90 1.39 6.45
C SER A 39 6.52 1.83 6.95
N ILE A 40 5.56 0.90 7.03
CA ILE A 40 4.23 1.15 7.61
C ILE A 40 4.36 1.52 9.10
N ALA A 41 5.18 0.79 9.88
CA ALA A 41 5.43 1.12 11.28
C ALA A 41 5.98 2.54 11.46
N ARG A 42 6.94 2.94 10.63
CA ARG A 42 7.49 4.32 10.62
C ARG A 42 6.42 5.36 10.30
N ALA A 43 5.56 5.09 9.33
CA ALA A 43 4.45 5.97 8.98
C ALA A 43 3.42 6.10 10.11
N MET A 44 3.12 5.01 10.84
CA MET A 44 2.25 5.05 12.02
C MET A 44 2.82 5.94 13.14
N LEU A 45 4.13 5.89 13.37
CA LEU A 45 4.80 6.72 14.38
C LEU A 45 4.76 8.21 14.02
N LYS A 46 4.80 8.54 12.73
CA LYS A 46 4.78 9.93 12.24
C LYS A 46 3.45 10.65 12.48
N LYS A 47 2.36 9.93 12.70
CA LYS A 47 1.02 10.47 12.99
C LYS A 47 0.51 11.52 11.98
N SER A 48 0.89 11.39 10.72
CA SER A 48 0.46 12.31 9.66
C SER A 48 -1.04 12.15 9.38
N SER A 49 -1.72 13.25 9.05
CA SER A 49 -3.13 13.27 8.63
C SER A 49 -3.32 12.88 7.15
N ILE A 50 -2.25 12.99 6.36
CA ILE A 50 -2.23 12.61 4.94
C ILE A 50 -1.22 11.49 4.74
N ILE A 51 -1.64 10.42 4.09
CA ILE A 51 -0.81 9.26 3.75
C ILE A 51 -0.73 9.16 2.22
N LEU A 52 0.50 9.03 1.72
CA LEU A 52 0.77 8.72 0.32
C LEU A 52 1.22 7.26 0.23
N LEU A 53 0.54 6.48 -0.58
CA LEU A 53 0.87 5.08 -0.84
C LEU A 53 1.22 4.91 -2.32
N ASP A 54 2.43 4.44 -2.57
CA ASP A 54 2.80 3.89 -3.87
C ASP A 54 2.69 2.36 -3.76
N GLU A 55 1.68 1.80 -4.41
CA GLU A 55 1.33 0.38 -4.28
C GLU A 55 2.26 -0.49 -5.15
N ALA A 56 3.56 -0.48 -4.83
CA ALA A 56 4.52 -1.41 -5.42
C ALA A 56 4.36 -2.81 -4.79
N THR A 57 3.49 -3.61 -5.36
CA THR A 57 3.23 -4.99 -4.90
C THR A 57 3.95 -5.98 -5.79
N SER A 58 5.25 -6.11 -5.64
CA SER A 58 5.99 -7.22 -6.23
C SER A 58 5.77 -8.49 -5.39
N SER A 59 5.31 -9.56 -6.01
CA SER A 59 5.38 -10.98 -5.63
C SER A 59 5.62 -11.28 -4.14
N LEU A 60 4.65 -10.92 -3.29
CA LEU A 60 4.61 -11.37 -1.90
C LEU A 60 3.75 -12.64 -1.82
N ASP A 61 4.08 -13.53 -0.87
CA ASP A 61 3.18 -14.61 -0.52
C ASP A 61 1.87 -14.08 0.08
N SER A 62 0.80 -14.85 -0.02
CA SER A 62 -0.55 -14.43 0.38
C SER A 62 -0.68 -14.10 1.87
N GLU A 63 0.09 -14.76 2.74
CA GLU A 63 0.07 -14.49 4.18
C GLU A 63 0.71 -13.14 4.48
N THR A 64 1.90 -12.88 3.93
CA THR A 64 2.60 -11.60 4.08
C THR A 64 1.78 -10.44 3.50
N GLU A 65 1.14 -10.66 2.37
CA GLU A 65 0.24 -9.69 1.75
C GLU A 65 -0.94 -9.34 2.65
N SER A 66 -1.60 -10.35 3.25
CA SER A 66 -2.72 -10.15 4.17
C SER A 66 -2.32 -9.30 5.38
N LYS A 67 -1.17 -9.57 5.99
CA LYS A 67 -0.62 -8.80 7.11
C LYS A 67 -0.35 -7.34 6.73
N ILE A 68 0.21 -7.10 5.55
CA ILE A 68 0.45 -5.74 5.03
C ILE A 68 -0.88 -5.01 4.82
N GLN A 69 -1.88 -5.64 4.23
CA GLN A 69 -3.19 -5.03 4.04
C GLN A 69 -3.88 -4.68 5.37
N GLU A 70 -3.76 -5.53 6.38
CA GLU A 70 -4.27 -5.27 7.72
C GLU A 70 -3.55 -4.08 8.38
N ALA A 71 -2.24 -4.04 8.31
CA ALA A 71 -1.44 -2.92 8.81
C ALA A 71 -1.78 -1.61 8.09
N LEU A 72 -1.99 -1.64 6.76
CA LEU A 72 -2.42 -0.48 5.98
C LEU A 72 -3.82 0.01 6.39
N LYS A 73 -4.77 -0.87 6.67
CA LYS A 73 -6.09 -0.49 7.19
C LYS A 73 -5.98 0.28 8.51
N VAL A 74 -5.09 -0.15 9.41
CA VAL A 74 -4.84 0.56 10.67
C VAL A 74 -4.18 1.91 10.42
N LEU A 75 -3.16 1.97 9.53
CA LEU A 75 -2.44 3.19 9.20
C LEU A 75 -3.36 4.26 8.59
N THR A 76 -4.27 3.87 7.70
CA THR A 76 -5.10 4.79 6.90
C THR A 76 -6.40 5.19 7.57
N LYS A 77 -6.75 4.55 8.69
CA LYS A 77 -8.00 4.83 9.40
C LYS A 77 -8.07 6.31 9.81
N ASP A 78 -9.19 6.94 9.48
CA ASP A 78 -9.49 8.35 9.75
C ASP A 78 -8.47 9.35 9.18
N LYS A 79 -7.84 9.00 8.04
CA LYS A 79 -6.86 9.83 7.35
C LYS A 79 -7.19 10.02 5.88
N THR A 80 -6.72 11.13 5.32
CA THR A 80 -6.74 11.32 3.88
C THR A 80 -5.64 10.47 3.25
N THR A 81 -6.04 9.53 2.39
CA THR A 81 -5.10 8.61 1.76
C THR A 81 -5.12 8.79 0.25
N ILE A 82 -3.96 9.06 -0.32
CA ILE A 82 -3.74 9.14 -1.77
C ILE A 82 -2.95 7.90 -2.17
N VAL A 83 -3.48 7.10 -3.10
CA VAL A 83 -2.88 5.83 -3.51
C VAL A 83 -2.60 5.85 -5.01
N ILE A 84 -1.38 5.50 -5.40
CA ILE A 84 -1.08 5.11 -6.78
C ILE A 84 -1.45 3.63 -6.88
N ALA A 85 -2.62 3.37 -7.46
CA ALA A 85 -3.22 2.04 -7.43
C ALA A 85 -2.80 1.20 -8.63
N HIS A 86 -2.32 -0.01 -8.35
CA HIS A 86 -2.03 -1.05 -9.33
C HIS A 86 -2.98 -2.25 -9.21
N ARG A 87 -3.83 -2.26 -8.18
CA ARG A 87 -4.81 -3.34 -7.93
C ARG A 87 -6.22 -2.82 -8.11
N LEU A 88 -7.04 -3.65 -8.75
CA LEU A 88 -8.45 -3.35 -8.96
C LEU A 88 -9.21 -3.15 -7.65
N SER A 89 -8.94 -3.96 -6.63
CA SER A 89 -9.57 -3.84 -5.32
C SER A 89 -9.35 -2.48 -4.65
N THR A 90 -8.16 -1.90 -4.79
CA THR A 90 -7.86 -0.55 -4.28
C THR A 90 -8.67 0.50 -5.00
N ILE A 91 -8.80 0.39 -6.33
CA ILE A 91 -9.56 1.32 -7.17
C ILE A 91 -11.05 1.28 -6.81
N LEU A 92 -11.63 0.07 -6.72
CA LEU A 92 -13.06 -0.12 -6.43
C LEU A 92 -13.48 0.43 -5.06
N ASN A 93 -12.59 0.37 -4.07
CA ASN A 93 -12.85 0.83 -2.71
C ASN A 93 -12.51 2.32 -2.49
N SER A 94 -12.05 3.03 -3.52
CA SER A 94 -11.69 4.44 -3.41
C SER A 94 -12.91 5.35 -3.37
N ASN A 95 -12.86 6.40 -2.55
CA ASN A 95 -13.92 7.41 -2.49
C ASN A 95 -13.98 8.25 -3.76
N ASN A 96 -12.82 8.51 -4.38
CA ASN A 96 -12.69 9.20 -5.66
C ASN A 96 -11.45 8.69 -6.40
N ILE A 97 -11.54 8.63 -7.72
CA ILE A 97 -10.47 8.19 -8.61
C ILE A 97 -10.09 9.35 -9.51
N TYR A 98 -8.80 9.58 -9.69
CA TYR A 98 -8.25 10.54 -10.64
C TYR A 98 -7.52 9.79 -11.74
N ILE A 99 -7.88 10.06 -12.98
CA ILE A 99 -7.20 9.52 -14.16
C ILE A 99 -6.18 10.55 -14.61
N ILE A 100 -4.91 10.15 -14.62
CA ILE A 100 -3.80 11.01 -15.04
C ILE A 100 -3.26 10.46 -16.36
N ASP A 101 -3.22 11.33 -17.37
CA ASP A 101 -2.57 11.06 -18.64
C ASP A 101 -1.70 12.25 -19.06
N SER A 102 -0.47 11.95 -19.50
CA SER A 102 0.50 12.96 -19.93
C SER A 102 0.66 14.12 -18.94
N GLY A 103 0.67 13.82 -17.63
CA GLY A 103 0.85 14.78 -16.53
C GLY A 103 -0.38 15.65 -16.23
N LYS A 104 -1.55 15.33 -16.79
CA LYS A 104 -2.79 16.06 -16.58
C LYS A 104 -3.89 15.15 -16.05
N ILE A 105 -4.78 15.70 -15.21
CA ILE A 105 -5.99 15.01 -14.81
C ILE A 105 -6.98 15.08 -15.97
N VAL A 106 -7.28 13.91 -16.57
CA VAL A 106 -8.18 13.79 -17.72
C VAL A 106 -9.57 13.26 -17.32
N GLY A 107 -9.73 12.86 -16.07
CA GLY A 107 -11.02 12.43 -15.52
C GLY A 107 -10.95 12.26 -14.01
N SER A 108 -12.09 12.42 -13.34
CA SER A 108 -12.25 12.13 -11.93
C SER A 108 -13.67 11.70 -11.60
N GLY A 109 -13.83 10.88 -10.58
CA GLY A 109 -15.14 10.40 -10.12
C GLY A 109 -15.06 9.05 -9.43
N LYS A 110 -16.20 8.46 -9.14
CA LYS A 110 -16.32 7.10 -8.63
C LYS A 110 -16.17 6.08 -9.77
N HIS A 111 -15.87 4.84 -9.40
CA HIS A 111 -15.71 3.73 -10.35
C HIS A 111 -16.87 3.63 -11.37
N GLU A 112 -18.10 3.59 -10.90
CA GLU A 112 -19.28 3.43 -11.76
C GLU A 112 -19.51 4.63 -12.71
N GLU A 113 -19.15 5.83 -12.27
CA GLU A 113 -19.25 7.04 -13.09
C GLU A 113 -18.19 7.03 -14.20
N LEU A 114 -16.98 6.66 -13.85
CA LEU A 114 -15.86 6.61 -14.80
C LEU A 114 -16.02 5.50 -15.83
N LEU A 115 -16.60 4.36 -15.46
CA LEU A 115 -16.95 3.30 -16.42
C LEU A 115 -17.91 3.78 -17.51
N LYS A 116 -18.80 4.72 -17.18
CA LYS A 116 -19.77 5.26 -18.13
C LYS A 116 -19.24 6.43 -18.95
N LYS A 117 -18.31 7.21 -18.39
CA LYS A 117 -17.89 8.50 -18.96
C LYS A 117 -16.48 8.51 -19.57
N SER A 118 -15.63 7.54 -19.23
CA SER A 118 -14.22 7.53 -19.65
C SER A 118 -13.87 6.23 -20.35
N GLU A 119 -13.68 6.27 -21.66
CA GLU A 119 -13.19 5.15 -22.46
C GLU A 119 -11.79 4.69 -21.99
N LEU A 120 -10.92 5.64 -21.62
CA LEU A 120 -9.59 5.33 -21.10
C LEU A 120 -9.68 4.50 -19.82
N TYR A 121 -10.57 4.89 -18.88
CA TYR A 121 -10.77 4.16 -17.64
C TYR A 121 -11.37 2.77 -17.88
N LYS A 122 -12.36 2.68 -18.76
CA LYS A 122 -13.00 1.42 -19.13
C LYS A 122 -11.99 0.42 -19.71
N HIS A 123 -11.15 0.88 -20.64
CA HIS A 123 -10.10 0.05 -21.22
C HIS A 123 -9.07 -0.43 -20.17
N PHE A 124 -8.68 0.46 -19.23
CA PHE A 124 -7.81 0.07 -18.12
C PHE A 124 -8.48 -0.99 -17.24
N TYR A 125 -9.75 -0.81 -16.88
CA TYR A 125 -10.51 -1.72 -16.06
C TYR A 125 -10.65 -3.11 -16.69
N GLU A 126 -11.01 -3.18 -17.97
CA GLU A 126 -11.11 -4.43 -18.73
C GLU A 126 -9.81 -5.23 -18.75
N ARG A 127 -8.68 -4.55 -18.91
CA ARG A 127 -7.35 -5.19 -18.83
C ARG A 127 -7.00 -5.75 -17.44
N GLN A 128 -7.53 -5.16 -16.38
CA GLN A 128 -7.28 -5.63 -15.02
C GLN A 128 -8.12 -6.87 -14.65
N ILE A 129 -9.30 -7.04 -15.27
CA ILE A 129 -10.18 -8.20 -15.05
C ILE A 129 -9.65 -9.43 -15.81
N GLN A 130 -8.95 -9.25 -16.94
CA GLN A 130 -8.44 -10.33 -17.77
C GLN A 130 -7.12 -10.95 -17.25
N LYS A 131 -6.57 -10.44 -16.17
CA LYS A 131 -5.39 -10.97 -15.45
C LYS A 131 -5.80 -11.82 -14.26
#